data_2d4648983581771f7e52578ebcd537a4
#
_entry.id   2d4648983581771f7e52578ebcd537a4
#
_cell.length_a   1.000
_cell.length_b   1.000
_cell.length_c   1.000
_cell.angle_alpha   90.00
_cell.angle_beta   90.00
_cell.angle_gamma   90.00
#
_symmetry.space_group_name_H-M   'P 1'
#
loop_
_entity.id
_entity.type
_entity.pdbx_description
1 polymer ?
#
loop_
_entity_poly.entity_id
_entity_poly.type
_entity_poly.pdbx_seq_one_letter_code
_entity_poly.pdbx_strand_id
1 'polypeptide(L)'
;MEPYGNTIIDNMHNSCCVINPTSEFKVMLDAHYDEVGMQVVHIAENGFIYFRKNGWIDHMTLLGQEVTIIGKHTNIDGVIGKKPIHLSRADEKYPEVEDMWIDTGLISKEEVSRFVSVGDLIVHKNNTRIINDARIVSKGLDDKIGVFIISQVMKQLAISENQLKVGVYGCASAQEEVGGRGCIVMAQRIKPNIAFCIDVGFSTDIPGLPETKYGHMHLGDGIVICHSCDNDKDLTELLKETSIENGIPYQSYTSLSPSGGTDTCKIQLIGEGVKTALLAIPNRYMHTPIEMCDLRDVDAAIELLIRTILKLSSKDVYKLHIKD
;
A
#
# COMPACT_ATOMS: atom_id res chain seq x y z
N MET A 1 -0.35 11.23 -13.09
CA MET A 1 -1.44 10.65 -13.90
C MET A 1 -2.21 11.68 -14.74
N GLU A 2 -2.20 12.97 -14.40
CA GLU A 2 -2.90 14.04 -15.15
C GLU A 2 -2.72 14.02 -16.68
N PRO A 3 -1.54 13.68 -17.25
CA PRO A 3 -1.40 13.62 -18.70
C PRO A 3 -2.16 12.48 -19.39
N TYR A 4 -2.65 11.51 -18.61
CA TYR A 4 -3.19 10.25 -19.13
C TYR A 4 -4.71 10.12 -19.00
N GLY A 5 -5.38 11.04 -18.29
CA GLY A 5 -6.81 10.99 -18.10
C GLY A 5 -7.34 12.15 -17.25
N ASN A 6 -8.67 12.16 -17.04
CA ASN A 6 -9.29 13.15 -16.17
C ASN A 6 -8.97 12.83 -14.70
N THR A 7 -8.45 13.80 -13.95
CA THR A 7 -8.11 13.62 -12.54
C THR A 7 -9.23 14.10 -11.64
N ILE A 8 -9.58 13.29 -10.65
CA ILE A 8 -10.54 13.58 -9.58
C ILE A 8 -9.77 13.59 -8.26
N ILE A 9 -9.97 14.62 -7.45
CA ILE A 9 -9.51 14.69 -6.06
C ILE A 9 -10.75 14.89 -5.19
N ASP A 10 -10.84 14.20 -4.05
CA ASP A 10 -11.95 14.34 -3.11
C ASP A 10 -11.50 14.97 -1.76
N ASN A 11 -12.45 15.11 -0.84
CA ASN A 11 -12.18 15.72 0.47
C ASN A 11 -11.40 14.82 1.44
N MET A 12 -11.22 13.53 1.10
CA MET A 12 -10.34 12.61 1.82
C MET A 12 -8.91 12.64 1.26
N HIS A 13 -8.68 13.50 0.26
CA HIS A 13 -7.43 13.59 -0.51
C HIS A 13 -7.13 12.35 -1.36
N ASN A 14 -8.13 11.48 -1.59
CA ASN A 14 -7.97 10.45 -2.60
C ASN A 14 -7.79 11.10 -3.97
N SER A 15 -7.00 10.49 -4.83
CA SER A 15 -6.88 10.90 -6.23
C SER A 15 -7.25 9.75 -7.16
N CYS A 16 -7.89 10.08 -8.28
CA CYS A 16 -8.29 9.09 -9.28
C CYS A 16 -8.08 9.65 -10.67
N CYS A 17 -7.43 8.88 -11.54
CA CYS A 17 -7.31 9.14 -12.97
C CYS A 17 -8.33 8.30 -13.72
N VAL A 18 -9.07 8.88 -14.66
CA VAL A 18 -10.18 8.22 -15.35
C VAL A 18 -9.94 8.19 -16.85
N ILE A 19 -10.03 7.00 -17.44
CA ILE A 19 -10.02 6.77 -18.90
C ILE A 19 -11.39 6.22 -19.31
N ASN A 20 -11.93 6.67 -20.43
CA ASN A 20 -13.25 6.28 -20.96
C ASN A 20 -14.40 6.45 -19.93
N PRO A 21 -14.61 7.64 -19.39
CA PRO A 21 -15.59 7.89 -18.30
C PRO A 21 -17.05 7.66 -18.70
N THR A 22 -17.35 7.58 -19.99
CA THR A 22 -18.71 7.43 -20.54
C THR A 22 -19.18 5.98 -20.58
N SER A 23 -18.29 5.03 -20.32
CA SER A 23 -18.66 3.60 -20.28
C SER A 23 -19.57 3.30 -19.09
N GLU A 24 -20.61 2.51 -19.34
CA GLU A 24 -21.49 2.01 -18.29
C GLU A 24 -20.81 0.99 -17.38
N PHE A 25 -19.87 0.21 -17.93
CA PHE A 25 -19.09 -0.77 -17.16
C PHE A 25 -17.79 -0.14 -16.64
N LYS A 26 -17.67 -0.06 -15.32
CA LYS A 26 -16.59 0.62 -14.62
C LYS A 26 -15.70 -0.37 -13.89
N VAL A 27 -14.41 -0.30 -14.18
CA VAL A 27 -13.34 -1.05 -13.51
C VAL A 27 -12.58 -0.08 -12.62
N MET A 28 -12.55 -0.33 -11.33
CA MET A 28 -11.72 0.40 -10.38
C MET A 28 -10.41 -0.36 -10.17
N LEU A 29 -9.30 0.35 -10.24
CA LEU A 29 -7.99 -0.08 -9.74
C LEU A 29 -7.72 0.75 -8.51
N ASP A 30 -7.40 0.12 -7.40
CA ASP A 30 -7.18 0.81 -6.13
C ASP A 30 -5.89 0.36 -5.46
N ALA A 31 -5.16 1.33 -4.92
CA ALA A 31 -3.96 1.15 -4.11
C ALA A 31 -3.85 2.32 -3.14
N HIS A 32 -3.32 2.11 -1.94
CA HIS A 32 -3.23 3.22 -1.00
C HIS A 32 -1.87 3.93 -1.07
N TYR A 33 -1.86 5.24 -0.77
CA TYR A 33 -0.65 6.04 -0.82
C TYR A 33 -0.17 6.49 0.56
N ASP A 34 -0.97 6.30 1.61
CA ASP A 34 -0.53 6.52 2.99
C ASP A 34 0.46 5.43 3.42
N GLU A 35 1.12 5.63 4.52
CA GLU A 35 2.09 4.71 5.10
C GLU A 35 1.99 4.73 6.62
N VAL A 36 2.38 3.66 7.27
CA VAL A 36 2.52 3.63 8.73
C VAL A 36 3.54 4.66 9.18
N GLY A 37 3.32 5.24 10.35
CA GLY A 37 4.19 6.27 10.89
C GLY A 37 3.97 6.51 12.38
N MET A 38 4.27 7.71 12.80
CA MET A 38 4.15 8.14 14.19
C MET A 38 3.54 9.54 14.25
N GLN A 39 3.13 9.96 15.44
CA GLN A 39 2.55 11.27 15.68
C GLN A 39 3.05 11.86 17.00
N VAL A 40 3.41 13.13 16.98
CA VAL A 40 3.88 13.87 18.15
C VAL A 40 2.77 13.96 19.21
N VAL A 41 3.07 13.53 20.44
CA VAL A 41 2.15 13.68 21.60
C VAL A 41 2.60 14.72 22.60
N HIS A 42 3.93 14.90 22.77
CA HIS A 42 4.45 15.80 23.78
C HIS A 42 5.84 16.31 23.42
N ILE A 43 6.13 17.57 23.75
CA ILE A 43 7.46 18.19 23.65
C ILE A 43 7.90 18.54 25.06
N ALA A 44 8.97 17.90 25.54
CA ALA A 44 9.51 18.11 26.87
C ALA A 44 10.30 19.41 26.97
N GLU A 45 10.47 19.95 28.17
CA GLU A 45 11.17 21.21 28.45
C GLU A 45 12.64 21.20 27.95
N ASN A 46 13.26 20.03 27.91
CA ASN A 46 14.62 19.81 27.44
C ASN A 46 14.71 19.48 25.94
N GLY A 47 13.61 19.67 25.16
CA GLY A 47 13.58 19.54 23.72
C GLY A 47 13.30 18.14 23.16
N PHE A 48 13.28 17.08 23.98
CA PHE A 48 12.91 15.75 23.51
C PHE A 48 11.44 15.67 23.15
N ILE A 49 11.12 14.90 22.09
CA ILE A 49 9.76 14.76 21.54
C ILE A 49 9.29 13.33 21.81
N TYR A 50 8.12 13.21 22.44
CA TYR A 50 7.44 11.94 22.66
C TYR A 50 6.35 11.75 21.61
N PHE A 51 6.13 10.50 21.21
CA PHE A 51 5.27 10.15 20.09
C PHE A 51 4.46 8.87 20.36
N ARG A 52 3.49 8.62 19.53
CA ARG A 52 2.74 7.36 19.46
C ARG A 52 2.75 6.82 18.04
N LYS A 53 2.43 5.54 17.88
CA LYS A 53 2.24 4.90 16.57
C LYS A 53 1.00 5.47 15.87
N ASN A 54 1.09 5.58 14.55
CA ASN A 54 -0.01 5.85 13.63
C ASN A 54 0.01 4.72 12.59
N GLY A 55 -0.94 3.77 12.70
CA GLY A 55 -0.90 2.49 12.00
C GLY A 55 -0.13 1.40 12.77
N TRP A 56 0.09 0.27 12.11
CA TRP A 56 0.68 -0.95 12.71
C TRP A 56 2.20 -1.03 12.57
N ILE A 57 2.91 0.07 12.78
CA ILE A 57 4.37 0.08 12.70
C ILE A 57 5.03 -0.88 13.71
N ASP A 58 6.05 -1.62 13.26
CA ASP A 58 6.83 -2.49 14.13
C ASP A 58 7.76 -1.67 15.03
N HIS A 59 7.37 -1.54 16.30
CA HIS A 59 8.14 -0.74 17.27
C HIS A 59 9.54 -1.31 17.58
N MET A 60 9.77 -2.62 17.33
CA MET A 60 11.07 -3.24 17.52
C MET A 60 12.13 -2.67 16.56
N THR A 61 11.71 -2.07 15.46
CA THR A 61 12.61 -1.50 14.44
C THR A 61 12.83 0.00 14.59
N LEU A 62 12.21 0.66 15.58
CA LEU A 62 12.24 2.14 15.72
C LEU A 62 13.55 2.68 16.29
N LEU A 63 14.13 2.00 17.29
CA LEU A 63 15.31 2.51 17.98
C LEU A 63 16.52 2.66 17.06
N GLY A 64 17.15 3.83 17.12
CA GLY A 64 18.31 4.17 16.30
C GLY A 64 17.97 4.60 14.87
N GLN A 65 16.68 4.77 14.55
CA GLN A 65 16.25 5.22 13.22
C GLN A 65 16.29 6.75 13.11
N GLU A 66 16.62 7.22 11.91
CA GLU A 66 16.41 8.60 11.51
C GLU A 66 14.95 8.79 11.08
N VAL A 67 14.37 9.90 11.49
CA VAL A 67 12.99 10.27 11.17
C VAL A 67 12.90 11.71 10.68
N THR A 68 11.83 12.00 9.95
CA THR A 68 11.45 13.35 9.56
C THR A 68 10.11 13.69 10.19
N ILE A 69 10.04 14.77 10.92
CA ILE A 69 8.80 15.33 11.48
C ILE A 69 8.25 16.32 10.45
N ILE A 70 6.99 16.12 10.08
CA ILE A 70 6.29 16.93 9.08
C ILE A 70 5.67 18.14 9.77
N GLY A 71 6.44 19.19 9.90
CA GLY A 71 5.99 20.41 10.56
C GLY A 71 5.20 21.33 9.62
N LYS A 72 4.46 22.27 10.19
CA LYS A 72 3.56 23.17 9.49
C LYS A 72 4.25 24.01 8.40
N HIS A 73 5.46 24.47 8.65
CA HIS A 73 6.18 25.41 7.75
C HIS A 73 7.43 24.77 7.13
N THR A 74 8.02 23.82 7.80
CA THR A 74 9.22 23.11 7.36
C THR A 74 9.30 21.77 8.06
N ASN A 75 9.88 20.80 7.39
CA ASN A 75 10.19 19.51 7.99
C ASN A 75 11.48 19.63 8.79
N ILE A 76 11.59 18.84 9.86
CA ILE A 76 12.79 18.76 10.67
C ILE A 76 13.18 17.29 10.87
N ASP A 77 14.47 17.00 10.72
CA ASP A 77 15.01 15.66 10.95
C ASP A 77 15.29 15.45 12.47
N GLY A 78 15.16 14.19 12.89
CA GLY A 78 15.51 13.75 14.23
C GLY A 78 15.92 12.29 14.25
N VAL A 79 16.34 11.82 15.42
CA VAL A 79 16.71 10.43 15.64
C VAL A 79 15.91 9.86 16.82
N ILE A 80 15.46 8.61 16.70
CA ILE A 80 14.82 7.91 17.83
C ILE A 80 15.92 7.41 18.75
N GLY A 81 16.01 8.03 19.93
CA GLY A 81 17.07 7.84 20.89
C GLY A 81 16.90 6.57 21.72
N LYS A 82 18.02 6.13 22.25
CA LYS A 82 18.10 5.02 23.20
C LYS A 82 19.15 5.30 24.26
N LYS A 83 18.86 4.88 25.49
CA LYS A 83 19.85 4.84 26.57
C LYS A 83 21.05 3.95 26.17
N PRO A 84 22.30 4.40 26.40
CA PRO A 84 23.48 3.60 26.06
C PRO A 84 23.50 2.24 26.76
N ILE A 85 23.97 1.20 26.08
CA ILE A 85 24.02 -0.17 26.65
C ILE A 85 24.83 -0.27 27.94
N HIS A 86 25.85 0.58 28.11
CA HIS A 86 26.68 0.66 29.30
C HIS A 86 25.90 1.10 30.56
N LEU A 87 24.73 1.75 30.39
CA LEU A 87 23.86 2.19 31.46
C LEU A 87 22.60 1.33 31.56
N SER A 88 22.42 0.38 30.67
CA SER A 88 21.28 -0.56 30.64
C SER A 88 21.57 -1.75 31.57
N ARG A 89 20.52 -2.29 32.22
CA ARG A 89 20.62 -3.50 33.01
C ARG A 89 20.48 -4.73 32.10
N ALA A 90 21.06 -5.87 32.46
CA ALA A 90 21.02 -7.09 31.68
C ALA A 90 19.58 -7.67 31.50
N ASP A 91 18.66 -7.32 32.40
CA ASP A 91 17.25 -7.74 32.42
C ASP A 91 16.30 -6.63 31.92
N GLU A 92 16.83 -5.52 31.41
CA GLU A 92 16.03 -4.42 30.88
C GLU A 92 15.30 -4.88 29.62
N LYS A 93 13.97 -4.80 29.64
CA LYS A 93 13.14 -5.14 28.48
C LYS A 93 13.31 -4.12 27.38
N TYR A 94 12.96 -4.52 26.13
CA TYR A 94 12.84 -3.59 25.02
C TYR A 94 11.81 -2.50 25.39
N PRO A 95 12.12 -1.19 25.20
CA PRO A 95 11.22 -0.12 25.59
C PRO A 95 9.93 -0.14 24.77
N GLU A 96 8.82 0.17 25.40
CA GLU A 96 7.57 0.47 24.72
C GLU A 96 7.69 1.82 23.99
N VAL A 97 6.81 2.10 23.05
CA VAL A 97 6.86 3.33 22.25
C VAL A 97 6.74 4.58 23.13
N GLU A 98 5.99 4.49 24.19
CA GLU A 98 5.78 5.58 25.16
C GLU A 98 7.05 5.95 25.94
N ASP A 99 8.03 5.03 26.01
CA ASP A 99 9.32 5.23 26.64
C ASP A 99 10.41 5.71 25.68
N MET A 100 10.09 5.81 24.38
CA MET A 100 10.99 6.30 23.34
C MET A 100 10.85 7.80 23.17
N TRP A 101 11.90 8.42 22.65
CA TRP A 101 11.89 9.85 22.33
C TRP A 101 12.62 10.12 21.02
N ILE A 102 12.30 11.25 20.42
CA ILE A 102 13.03 11.79 19.27
C ILE A 102 13.87 12.96 19.73
N ASP A 103 15.12 12.96 19.29
CA ASP A 103 16.10 14.03 19.47
C ASP A 103 16.33 14.72 18.13
N THR A 104 16.07 16.02 18.06
CA THR A 104 16.30 16.88 16.90
C THR A 104 17.57 17.73 17.03
N GLY A 105 18.32 17.56 18.13
CA GLY A 105 19.48 18.39 18.47
C GLY A 105 19.12 19.76 19.04
N LEU A 106 17.84 20.13 19.12
CA LEU A 106 17.36 21.35 19.78
C LEU A 106 17.24 21.09 21.30
N ILE A 107 17.57 22.08 22.11
CA ILE A 107 17.81 21.90 23.55
C ILE A 107 16.68 22.39 24.46
N SER A 108 15.64 22.94 23.89
CA SER A 108 14.48 23.43 24.65
C SER A 108 13.16 23.26 23.92
N LYS A 109 12.09 23.16 24.67
CA LYS A 109 10.73 23.14 24.14
C LYS A 109 10.44 24.37 23.27
N GLU A 110 10.93 25.53 23.64
CA GLU A 110 10.73 26.78 22.90
C GLU A 110 11.36 26.66 21.51
N GLU A 111 12.59 26.16 21.40
CA GLU A 111 13.27 25.98 20.13
C GLU A 111 12.55 24.96 19.24
N VAL A 112 12.19 23.80 19.79
CA VAL A 112 11.46 22.76 19.06
C VAL A 112 10.11 23.25 18.59
N SER A 113 9.37 23.97 19.43
CA SER A 113 8.02 24.46 19.13
C SER A 113 7.97 25.51 17.99
N ARG A 114 9.10 26.01 17.53
CA ARG A 114 9.19 26.82 16.30
C ARG A 114 8.95 26.00 15.05
N PHE A 115 9.19 24.70 15.10
CA PHE A 115 9.14 23.78 13.95
C PHE A 115 8.08 22.70 14.13
N VAL A 116 7.86 22.22 15.36
CA VAL A 116 7.06 21.05 15.69
C VAL A 116 5.92 21.42 16.62
N SER A 117 4.76 20.83 16.36
CA SER A 117 3.55 20.93 17.19
C SER A 117 3.07 19.55 17.60
N VAL A 118 2.34 19.47 18.72
CA VAL A 118 1.59 18.26 19.07
C VAL A 118 0.59 17.95 17.95
N GLY A 119 0.59 16.69 17.49
CA GLY A 119 -0.23 16.24 16.37
C GLY A 119 0.51 16.18 15.03
N ASP A 120 1.71 16.73 14.92
CA ASP A 120 2.51 16.62 13.70
C ASP A 120 2.87 15.15 13.41
N LEU A 121 2.87 14.78 12.13
CA LEU A 121 3.22 13.43 11.70
C LEU A 121 4.73 13.23 11.65
N ILE A 122 5.14 12.00 11.91
CA ILE A 122 6.54 11.59 11.88
C ILE A 122 6.65 10.37 10.98
N VAL A 123 7.58 10.41 10.06
CA VAL A 123 7.87 9.30 9.13
C VAL A 123 9.34 8.91 9.21
N HIS A 124 9.65 7.67 8.90
CA HIS A 124 11.04 7.26 8.70
C HIS A 124 11.69 8.08 7.60
N LYS A 125 12.97 8.37 7.73
CA LYS A 125 13.74 9.02 6.69
C LYS A 125 13.82 8.13 5.46
N ASN A 126 13.68 8.74 4.28
CA ASN A 126 13.74 7.99 3.02
C ASN A 126 15.13 7.40 2.81
N ASN A 127 15.17 6.11 2.47
CA ASN A 127 16.38 5.33 2.24
C ASN A 127 16.29 4.46 0.99
N THR A 128 15.48 4.85 0.02
CA THR A 128 15.22 4.07 -1.20
C THR A 128 16.49 3.73 -1.96
N ARG A 129 16.70 2.45 -2.25
CA ARG A 129 17.82 1.94 -3.02
C ARG A 129 17.49 0.60 -3.69
N ILE A 130 18.21 0.29 -4.73
CA ILE A 130 18.14 -1.03 -5.40
C ILE A 130 19.35 -1.84 -4.98
N ILE A 131 19.13 -3.11 -4.65
CA ILE A 131 20.17 -4.09 -4.39
C ILE A 131 19.99 -5.30 -5.32
N ASN A 132 21.11 -5.91 -5.74
CA ASN A 132 21.09 -7.08 -6.64
C ASN A 132 20.21 -6.90 -7.87
N ASP A 133 20.31 -5.74 -8.53
CA ASP A 133 19.69 -5.34 -9.79
C ASP A 133 18.15 -5.30 -9.83
N ALA A 134 17.46 -6.05 -8.97
CA ALA A 134 16.00 -6.17 -9.01
C ALA A 134 15.29 -5.94 -7.66
N ARG A 135 16.02 -5.96 -6.54
CA ARG A 135 15.40 -5.78 -5.21
C ARG A 135 15.37 -4.31 -4.84
N ILE A 136 14.19 -3.72 -4.77
CA ILE A 136 14.01 -2.38 -4.21
C ILE A 136 13.86 -2.47 -2.70
N VAL A 137 14.60 -1.64 -1.97
CA VAL A 137 14.48 -1.47 -0.52
C VAL A 137 14.10 -0.03 -0.23
N SER A 138 13.04 0.16 0.53
CA SER A 138 12.57 1.48 0.96
C SER A 138 11.65 1.36 2.17
N LYS A 139 11.38 2.46 2.82
CA LYS A 139 10.18 2.60 3.65
C LYS A 139 8.96 2.78 2.75
N GLY A 140 7.79 2.38 3.22
CA GLY A 140 6.50 2.69 2.57
C GLY A 140 6.37 2.17 1.15
N LEU A 141 7.01 1.02 0.82
CA LEU A 141 6.64 0.25 -0.36
C LEU A 141 5.19 -0.21 -0.24
N ASP A 142 4.74 -0.46 0.96
CA ASP A 142 3.39 -0.58 1.42
C ASP A 142 2.72 0.82 1.49
N ASP A 143 1.80 1.22 0.58
CA ASP A 143 1.55 0.56 -0.71
C ASP A 143 1.82 1.54 -1.87
N LYS A 144 2.87 2.35 -1.74
CA LYS A 144 3.28 3.25 -2.83
C LYS A 144 3.71 2.49 -4.09
N ILE A 145 4.07 1.20 -3.93
CA ILE A 145 4.40 0.34 -5.07
C ILE A 145 3.14 0.00 -5.88
N GLY A 146 2.00 -0.24 -5.22
CA GLY A 146 0.71 -0.42 -5.88
C GLY A 146 0.25 0.83 -6.60
N VAL A 147 0.40 2.01 -5.98
CA VAL A 147 0.13 3.30 -6.65
C VAL A 147 1.01 3.49 -7.88
N PHE A 148 2.29 3.11 -7.81
CA PHE A 148 3.19 3.14 -8.97
C PHE A 148 2.68 2.21 -10.08
N ILE A 149 2.31 0.96 -9.76
CA ILE A 149 1.75 -0.01 -10.70
C ILE A 149 0.53 0.58 -11.41
N ILE A 150 -0.45 1.10 -10.65
CA ILE A 150 -1.65 1.74 -11.23
C ILE A 150 -1.26 2.88 -12.17
N SER A 151 -0.28 3.71 -11.79
CA SER A 151 0.16 4.80 -12.63
C SER A 151 0.73 4.36 -13.98
N GLN A 152 1.47 3.24 -14.01
CA GLN A 152 2.02 2.65 -15.22
C GLN A 152 0.92 1.98 -16.08
N VAL A 153 -0.03 1.29 -15.44
CA VAL A 153 -1.20 0.72 -16.11
C VAL A 153 -2.01 1.82 -16.80
N MET A 154 -2.37 2.89 -16.08
CA MET A 154 -3.12 4.02 -16.63
C MET A 154 -2.38 4.69 -17.79
N LYS A 155 -1.08 4.89 -17.66
CA LYS A 155 -0.24 5.43 -18.75
C LYS A 155 -0.33 4.58 -20.02
N GLN A 156 -0.24 3.26 -19.91
CA GLN A 156 -0.26 2.38 -21.08
C GLN A 156 -1.67 2.24 -21.66
N LEU A 157 -2.70 2.17 -20.81
CA LEU A 157 -4.09 2.12 -21.28
C LEU A 157 -4.54 3.39 -21.99
N ALA A 158 -4.04 4.57 -21.58
CA ALA A 158 -4.32 5.84 -22.26
C ALA A 158 -3.85 5.83 -23.75
N ILE A 159 -2.75 5.15 -24.07
CA ILE A 159 -2.29 4.99 -25.45
C ILE A 159 -3.24 4.10 -26.26
N SER A 160 -3.92 3.19 -25.58
CA SER A 160 -4.85 2.21 -26.17
C SER A 160 -6.33 2.56 -25.97
N GLU A 161 -6.66 3.81 -25.62
CA GLU A 161 -8.00 4.26 -25.20
C GLU A 161 -9.09 3.85 -26.22
N ASN A 162 -8.82 3.94 -27.52
CA ASN A 162 -9.76 3.55 -28.59
C ASN A 162 -10.14 2.06 -28.58
N GLN A 163 -9.40 1.21 -27.86
CA GLN A 163 -9.68 -0.22 -27.73
C GLN A 163 -10.49 -0.54 -26.45
N LEU A 164 -10.62 0.43 -25.54
CA LEU A 164 -11.30 0.24 -24.26
C LEU A 164 -12.81 0.40 -24.41
N LYS A 165 -13.56 -0.66 -24.07
CA LYS A 165 -15.03 -0.64 -23.94
C LYS A 165 -15.47 -0.40 -22.50
N VAL A 166 -14.55 -0.52 -21.53
CA VAL A 166 -14.78 -0.30 -20.10
C VAL A 166 -14.24 1.05 -19.68
N GLY A 167 -14.86 1.67 -18.68
CA GLY A 167 -14.31 2.84 -18.00
C GLY A 167 -13.30 2.39 -16.96
N VAL A 168 -12.08 2.93 -16.98
CA VAL A 168 -11.02 2.55 -16.04
C VAL A 168 -10.73 3.71 -15.08
N TYR A 169 -10.78 3.42 -13.80
CA TYR A 169 -10.62 4.35 -12.70
C TYR A 169 -9.40 3.93 -11.87
N GLY A 170 -8.24 4.55 -12.12
CA GLY A 170 -7.00 4.29 -11.38
C GLY A 170 -6.92 5.20 -10.16
N CYS A 171 -7.11 4.64 -8.96
CA CYS A 171 -7.24 5.35 -7.70
C CYS A 171 -5.99 5.20 -6.84
N ALA A 172 -5.66 6.28 -6.12
CA ALA A 172 -4.73 6.28 -5.01
C ALA A 172 -5.52 6.70 -3.77
N SER A 173 -5.80 5.74 -2.89
CA SER A 173 -6.64 5.90 -1.71
C SER A 173 -5.84 6.34 -0.50
N ALA A 174 -6.47 7.07 0.41
CA ALA A 174 -5.89 7.53 1.67
C ALA A 174 -6.43 6.72 2.84
N GLN A 175 -5.64 6.61 3.92
CA GLN A 175 -6.06 6.06 5.20
C GLN A 175 -6.44 4.57 5.15
N GLU A 176 -5.73 3.78 4.35
CA GLU A 176 -5.83 2.32 4.42
C GLU A 176 -5.30 1.83 5.77
N GLU A 177 -4.11 2.25 6.15
CA GLU A 177 -3.35 1.89 7.36
C GLU A 177 -4.06 2.19 8.69
N VAL A 178 -5.11 2.99 8.64
CA VAL A 178 -5.94 3.35 9.78
C VAL A 178 -7.40 2.93 9.61
N GLY A 179 -7.67 1.97 8.72
CA GLY A 179 -8.95 1.27 8.61
C GLY A 179 -9.65 1.31 7.26
N GLY A 180 -8.96 1.51 6.13
CA GLY A 180 -9.52 1.42 4.77
C GLY A 180 -10.60 2.47 4.50
N ARG A 181 -10.32 3.75 4.77
CA ARG A 181 -11.36 4.79 4.77
C ARG A 181 -11.52 5.48 3.43
N GLY A 182 -10.41 5.77 2.77
CA GLY A 182 -10.39 6.50 1.51
C GLY A 182 -11.04 5.73 0.38
N CYS A 183 -10.75 4.45 0.26
CA CYS A 183 -11.31 3.56 -0.77
C CYS A 183 -12.84 3.51 -0.71
N ILE A 184 -13.44 3.55 0.50
CA ILE A 184 -14.90 3.60 0.68
C ILE A 184 -15.48 4.82 -0.02
N VAL A 185 -14.94 6.00 0.23
CA VAL A 185 -15.43 7.25 -0.33
C VAL A 185 -15.27 7.27 -1.85
N MET A 186 -14.12 6.79 -2.34
CA MET A 186 -13.86 6.73 -3.77
C MET A 186 -14.77 5.72 -4.47
N ALA A 187 -14.94 4.51 -3.93
CA ALA A 187 -15.83 3.50 -4.49
C ALA A 187 -17.31 3.93 -4.47
N GLN A 188 -17.78 4.60 -3.42
CA GLN A 188 -19.12 5.19 -3.38
C GLN A 188 -19.34 6.24 -4.48
N ARG A 189 -18.32 7.02 -4.80
CA ARG A 189 -18.38 8.03 -5.86
C ARG A 189 -18.36 7.42 -7.25
N ILE A 190 -17.49 6.43 -7.49
CA ILE A 190 -17.31 5.77 -8.79
C ILE A 190 -18.47 4.84 -9.08
N LYS A 191 -18.92 4.09 -8.07
CA LYS A 191 -19.86 2.95 -8.19
C LYS A 191 -19.36 1.94 -9.22
N PRO A 192 -18.20 1.30 -8.97
CA PRO A 192 -17.61 0.37 -9.91
C PRO A 192 -18.42 -0.92 -9.99
N ASN A 193 -18.37 -1.59 -11.15
CA ASN A 193 -18.94 -2.92 -11.32
C ASN A 193 -17.98 -3.99 -10.74
N ILE A 194 -16.67 -3.77 -10.92
CA ILE A 194 -15.60 -4.61 -10.38
C ILE A 194 -14.45 -3.73 -9.89
N ALA A 195 -13.66 -4.25 -8.96
CA ALA A 195 -12.45 -3.59 -8.51
C ALA A 195 -11.28 -4.58 -8.38
N PHE A 196 -10.12 -4.18 -8.86
CA PHE A 196 -8.84 -4.82 -8.58
C PHE A 196 -8.09 -3.94 -7.59
N CYS A 197 -7.84 -4.46 -6.40
CA CYS A 197 -6.99 -3.82 -5.43
C CYS A 197 -5.56 -4.35 -5.59
N ILE A 198 -4.62 -3.46 -5.54
CA ILE A 198 -3.20 -3.77 -5.50
C ILE A 198 -2.72 -3.40 -4.11
N ASP A 199 -1.98 -4.29 -3.47
CA ASP A 199 -1.43 -4.08 -2.15
C ASP A 199 -0.16 -4.94 -1.99
N VAL A 200 0.52 -4.87 -0.88
CA VAL A 200 1.63 -5.78 -0.61
C VAL A 200 1.16 -7.01 0.19
N GLY A 201 1.93 -8.08 0.16
CA GLY A 201 1.67 -9.30 0.92
C GLY A 201 2.92 -9.82 1.62
N PHE A 202 2.73 -10.51 2.75
CA PHE A 202 3.84 -11.05 3.54
C PHE A 202 4.61 -12.10 2.76
N SER A 203 5.81 -11.75 2.32
CA SER A 203 6.69 -12.74 1.70
C SER A 203 7.06 -13.84 2.68
N THR A 204 6.99 -15.09 2.22
CA THR A 204 7.25 -16.29 3.04
C THR A 204 8.64 -16.87 2.81
N ASP A 205 9.46 -16.27 1.94
CA ASP A 205 10.83 -16.67 1.61
C ASP A 205 11.86 -16.10 2.59
N ILE A 206 11.51 -16.04 3.88
CA ILE A 206 12.40 -15.63 4.97
C ILE A 206 12.57 -16.76 6.00
N PRO A 207 13.66 -16.77 6.78
CA PRO A 207 13.89 -17.80 7.79
C PRO A 207 12.74 -17.92 8.78
N GLY A 208 12.34 -19.16 9.11
CA GLY A 208 11.33 -19.44 10.13
C GLY A 208 9.89 -19.50 9.63
N LEU A 209 9.62 -19.32 8.35
CA LEU A 209 8.29 -19.41 7.74
C LEU A 209 8.14 -20.67 6.85
N PRO A 210 7.74 -21.84 7.39
CA PRO A 210 7.53 -23.02 6.56
C PRO A 210 6.28 -22.86 5.67
N GLU A 211 6.41 -23.15 4.37
CA GLU A 211 5.34 -23.04 3.37
C GLU A 211 4.10 -23.87 3.72
N THR A 212 4.28 -25.01 4.37
CA THR A 212 3.16 -25.86 4.84
C THR A 212 2.20 -25.15 5.79
N LYS A 213 2.66 -24.06 6.44
CA LYS A 213 1.87 -23.26 7.36
C LYS A 213 1.47 -21.91 6.78
N TYR A 214 2.37 -21.29 6.04
CA TYR A 214 2.22 -19.89 5.61
C TYR A 214 1.95 -19.74 4.11
N GLY A 215 1.97 -20.83 3.34
CA GLY A 215 1.83 -20.79 1.89
C GLY A 215 3.12 -20.34 1.19
N HIS A 216 3.05 -20.24 -0.14
CA HIS A 216 4.13 -19.79 -1.01
C HIS A 216 3.86 -18.36 -1.47
N MET A 217 4.69 -17.42 -1.05
CA MET A 217 4.71 -16.04 -1.50
C MET A 217 6.17 -15.55 -1.49
N HIS A 218 6.84 -15.69 -2.62
CA HIS A 218 8.27 -15.42 -2.76
C HIS A 218 8.54 -14.23 -3.66
N LEU A 219 9.56 -13.45 -3.31
CA LEU A 219 10.01 -12.33 -4.12
C LEU A 219 10.62 -12.83 -5.43
N GLY A 220 10.12 -12.32 -6.56
CA GLY A 220 10.63 -12.61 -7.90
C GLY A 220 9.98 -13.80 -8.58
N ASP A 221 9.01 -14.46 -7.95
CA ASP A 221 8.25 -15.57 -8.53
C ASP A 221 6.94 -15.10 -9.19
N GLY A 222 6.75 -13.79 -9.30
CA GLY A 222 5.62 -13.15 -9.95
C GLY A 222 4.59 -12.57 -8.98
N ILE A 223 3.59 -11.92 -9.57
CA ILE A 223 2.47 -11.30 -8.86
C ILE A 223 1.63 -12.36 -8.13
N VAL A 224 1.13 -12.03 -6.94
CA VAL A 224 0.29 -12.94 -6.15
C VAL A 224 -1.18 -12.66 -6.40
N ILE A 225 -1.92 -13.67 -6.81
CA ILE A 225 -3.39 -13.67 -6.88
C ILE A 225 -3.90 -14.23 -5.55
N CYS A 226 -4.56 -13.39 -4.75
CA CYS A 226 -5.00 -13.74 -3.41
C CYS A 226 -6.37 -14.44 -3.42
N HIS A 227 -6.55 -15.34 -2.46
CA HIS A 227 -7.80 -16.03 -2.18
C HIS A 227 -8.22 -15.74 -0.75
N SER A 228 -9.39 -15.12 -0.58
CA SER A 228 -10.04 -14.80 0.69
C SER A 228 -11.54 -14.61 0.45
N CYS A 229 -12.34 -14.39 1.50
CA CYS A 229 -13.77 -14.19 1.34
C CYS A 229 -14.15 -12.88 0.62
N ASP A 230 -13.24 -11.96 0.55
CA ASP A 230 -13.35 -10.66 -0.14
C ASP A 230 -12.81 -10.67 -1.58
N ASN A 231 -12.40 -11.85 -2.09
CA ASN A 231 -11.97 -12.02 -3.47
C ASN A 231 -12.99 -12.84 -4.26
N ASP A 232 -13.55 -12.23 -5.30
CA ASP A 232 -14.50 -12.89 -6.19
C ASP A 232 -13.82 -13.98 -7.01
N LYS A 233 -14.44 -15.16 -7.04
CA LYS A 233 -13.88 -16.34 -7.70
C LYS A 233 -13.73 -16.14 -9.21
N ASP A 234 -14.70 -15.50 -9.85
CA ASP A 234 -14.69 -15.32 -11.31
C ASP A 234 -13.58 -14.35 -11.71
N LEU A 235 -13.33 -13.30 -10.89
CA LEU A 235 -12.24 -12.36 -11.12
C LEU A 235 -10.86 -13.00 -10.87
N THR A 236 -10.72 -13.83 -9.85
CA THR A 236 -9.46 -14.54 -9.59
C THR A 236 -9.13 -15.54 -10.68
N GLU A 237 -10.12 -16.27 -11.19
CA GLU A 237 -9.93 -17.16 -12.34
C GLU A 237 -9.62 -16.38 -13.64
N LEU A 238 -10.26 -15.22 -13.87
CA LEU A 238 -9.93 -14.36 -15.01
C LEU A 238 -8.46 -13.91 -14.96
N LEU A 239 -7.94 -13.53 -13.80
CA LEU A 239 -6.54 -13.16 -13.62
C LEU A 239 -5.59 -14.33 -13.92
N LYS A 240 -5.88 -15.53 -13.39
CA LYS A 240 -5.10 -16.75 -13.64
C LYS A 240 -5.08 -17.13 -15.12
N GLU A 241 -6.27 -17.20 -15.74
CA GLU A 241 -6.37 -17.47 -17.18
C GLU A 241 -5.54 -16.47 -17.99
N THR A 242 -5.65 -15.18 -17.66
CA THR A 242 -4.90 -14.11 -18.35
C THR A 242 -3.40 -14.26 -18.16
N SER A 243 -2.94 -14.63 -16.96
CA SER A 243 -1.54 -14.92 -16.68
C SER A 243 -1.03 -16.08 -17.54
N ILE A 244 -1.77 -17.20 -17.57
CA ILE A 244 -1.40 -18.39 -18.32
C ILE A 244 -1.36 -18.10 -19.84
N GLU A 245 -2.38 -17.44 -20.38
CA GLU A 245 -2.49 -17.11 -21.81
C GLU A 245 -1.34 -16.22 -22.29
N ASN A 246 -0.78 -15.37 -21.42
CA ASN A 246 0.26 -14.40 -21.78
C ASN A 246 1.65 -14.77 -21.23
N GLY A 247 1.79 -15.91 -20.53
CA GLY A 247 3.06 -16.34 -19.94
C GLY A 247 3.56 -15.42 -18.83
N ILE A 248 2.65 -14.75 -18.09
CA ILE A 248 2.97 -13.85 -16.99
C ILE A 248 3.17 -14.68 -15.72
N PRO A 249 4.31 -14.54 -15.03
CA PRO A 249 4.54 -15.28 -13.79
C PRO A 249 3.58 -14.81 -12.69
N TYR A 250 2.95 -15.79 -12.03
CA TYR A 250 2.06 -15.51 -10.90
C TYR A 250 2.14 -16.59 -9.84
N GLN A 251 1.75 -16.24 -8.62
CA GLN A 251 1.62 -17.12 -7.49
C GLN A 251 0.16 -17.14 -7.01
N SER A 252 -0.28 -18.22 -6.39
CA SER A 252 -1.59 -18.33 -5.75
C SER A 252 -1.42 -18.42 -4.24
N TYR A 253 -2.08 -17.54 -3.51
CA TYR A 253 -1.94 -17.46 -2.06
C TYR A 253 -3.30 -17.36 -1.37
N THR A 254 -3.47 -18.13 -0.30
CA THR A 254 -4.66 -18.01 0.56
C THR A 254 -4.32 -17.17 1.77
N SER A 255 -5.09 -16.09 2.00
CA SER A 255 -4.90 -15.22 3.15
C SER A 255 -4.90 -15.99 4.48
N LEU A 256 -4.03 -15.59 5.41
CA LEU A 256 -3.96 -16.14 6.76
C LEU A 256 -5.20 -15.83 7.60
N SER A 257 -5.94 -14.79 7.24
CA SER A 257 -7.25 -14.48 7.82
C SER A 257 -8.36 -14.70 6.79
N PRO A 258 -9.61 -14.92 7.19
CA PRO A 258 -10.73 -15.05 6.24
C PRO A 258 -10.90 -13.86 5.31
N SER A 259 -10.64 -12.64 5.78
CA SER A 259 -10.54 -11.41 4.99
C SER A 259 -9.08 -11.08 4.73
N GLY A 260 -8.77 -10.55 3.55
CA GLY A 260 -7.41 -10.15 3.17
C GLY A 260 -6.83 -9.04 4.05
N GLY A 261 -7.69 -8.24 4.67
CA GLY A 261 -7.27 -7.12 5.54
C GLY A 261 -6.87 -5.86 4.76
N THR A 262 -7.18 -5.79 3.47
CA THR A 262 -6.87 -4.68 2.56
C THR A 262 -8.14 -3.93 2.12
N ASP A 263 -8.01 -2.97 1.23
CA ASP A 263 -9.13 -2.19 0.71
C ASP A 263 -10.21 -3.04 0.00
N THR A 264 -9.90 -4.26 -0.46
CA THR A 264 -10.91 -5.21 -0.98
C THR A 264 -12.04 -5.44 0.00
N CYS A 265 -11.72 -5.62 1.29
CA CYS A 265 -12.72 -5.90 2.33
C CYS A 265 -13.71 -4.74 2.57
N LYS A 266 -13.36 -3.55 2.14
CA LYS A 266 -14.21 -2.35 2.22
C LYS A 266 -14.99 -2.11 0.94
N ILE A 267 -14.29 -2.18 -0.20
CA ILE A 267 -14.88 -1.91 -1.52
C ILE A 267 -16.00 -2.92 -1.83
N GLN A 268 -15.82 -4.20 -1.50
CA GLN A 268 -16.84 -5.23 -1.73
C GLN A 268 -18.22 -4.92 -1.10
N LEU A 269 -18.25 -4.10 -0.04
CA LEU A 269 -19.48 -3.76 0.70
C LEU A 269 -20.20 -2.51 0.16
N ILE A 270 -19.73 -1.91 -0.92
CA ILE A 270 -20.30 -0.69 -1.46
C ILE A 270 -21.50 -0.98 -2.35
N GLY A 271 -22.58 -0.20 -2.15
CA GLY A 271 -23.82 -0.32 -2.93
C GLY A 271 -24.51 -1.66 -2.70
N GLU A 272 -24.76 -2.40 -3.76
CA GLU A 272 -25.33 -3.76 -3.76
C GLU A 272 -24.22 -4.84 -3.67
N GLY A 273 -22.99 -4.42 -3.47
CA GLY A 273 -21.80 -5.26 -3.50
C GLY A 273 -20.98 -5.06 -4.77
N VAL A 274 -19.66 -4.99 -4.63
CA VAL A 274 -18.70 -4.90 -5.73
C VAL A 274 -17.87 -6.17 -5.76
N LYS A 275 -17.77 -6.82 -6.92
CA LYS A 275 -16.83 -7.92 -7.10
C LYS A 275 -15.40 -7.39 -7.01
N THR A 276 -14.61 -7.93 -6.10
CA THR A 276 -13.23 -7.49 -5.86
C THR A 276 -12.23 -8.61 -6.07
N ALA A 277 -11.01 -8.28 -6.46
CA ALA A 277 -9.88 -9.18 -6.43
C ALA A 277 -8.62 -8.45 -5.99
N LEU A 278 -7.80 -9.11 -5.16
CA LEU A 278 -6.54 -8.60 -4.64
C LEU A 278 -5.37 -9.20 -5.42
N LEU A 279 -4.51 -8.33 -5.93
CA LEU A 279 -3.18 -8.65 -6.42
C LEU A 279 -2.17 -8.16 -5.39
N ALA A 280 -1.41 -9.07 -4.80
CA ALA A 280 -0.43 -8.70 -3.78
C ALA A 280 1.00 -8.76 -4.35
N ILE A 281 1.79 -7.74 -4.03
CA ILE A 281 3.22 -7.72 -4.31
C ILE A 281 3.94 -8.35 -3.12
N PRO A 282 4.73 -9.43 -3.31
CA PRO A 282 5.51 -10.00 -2.21
C PRO A 282 6.40 -8.93 -1.58
N ASN A 283 6.27 -8.74 -0.26
CA ASN A 283 7.01 -7.74 0.51
C ASN A 283 7.64 -8.39 1.74
N ARG A 284 8.95 -8.28 1.89
CA ARG A 284 9.66 -8.62 3.13
C ARG A 284 9.71 -7.41 4.05
N TYR A 285 9.64 -7.67 5.35
CA TYR A 285 9.83 -6.63 6.38
C TYR A 285 8.78 -5.52 6.34
N MET A 286 7.55 -5.86 5.95
CA MET A 286 6.40 -4.95 5.94
C MET A 286 6.28 -4.15 7.24
N HIS A 287 5.86 -2.90 7.17
CA HIS A 287 5.71 -1.98 8.30
C HIS A 287 7.01 -1.66 9.05
N THR A 288 8.15 -1.77 8.34
CA THR A 288 9.47 -1.38 8.84
C THR A 288 10.14 -0.34 7.95
N PRO A 289 11.24 0.29 8.38
CA PRO A 289 11.96 1.25 7.53
C PRO A 289 12.65 0.66 6.30
N ILE A 290 12.68 -0.66 6.17
CA ILE A 290 13.49 -1.39 5.17
C ILE A 290 12.68 -2.45 4.42
N GLU A 291 11.45 -2.16 4.08
CA GLU A 291 10.63 -3.02 3.22
C GLU A 291 11.37 -3.37 1.93
N MET A 292 11.10 -4.57 1.41
CA MET A 292 11.79 -5.08 0.23
C MET A 292 10.84 -5.79 -0.71
N CYS A 293 10.80 -5.36 -1.98
CA CYS A 293 10.07 -6.02 -3.07
C CYS A 293 10.99 -6.33 -4.25
N ASP A 294 10.51 -7.13 -5.19
CA ASP A 294 11.19 -7.41 -6.45
C ASP A 294 10.52 -6.67 -7.61
N LEU A 295 11.30 -5.94 -8.41
CA LEU A 295 10.78 -5.18 -9.54
C LEU A 295 10.20 -6.07 -10.64
N ARG A 296 10.60 -7.35 -10.73
CA ARG A 296 10.01 -8.30 -11.68
C ARG A 296 8.56 -8.64 -11.35
N ASP A 297 8.20 -8.66 -10.05
CA ASP A 297 6.82 -8.87 -9.61
C ASP A 297 5.96 -7.65 -9.93
N VAL A 298 6.56 -6.46 -9.85
CA VAL A 298 5.92 -5.19 -10.27
C VAL A 298 5.63 -5.18 -11.76
N ASP A 299 6.60 -5.59 -12.59
CA ASP A 299 6.41 -5.67 -14.04
C ASP A 299 5.33 -6.71 -14.40
N ALA A 300 5.30 -7.87 -13.71
CA ALA A 300 4.26 -8.88 -13.87
C ALA A 300 2.86 -8.34 -13.53
N ALA A 301 2.74 -7.56 -12.45
CA ALA A 301 1.48 -6.93 -12.05
C ALA A 301 0.97 -5.93 -13.09
N ILE A 302 1.84 -5.08 -13.61
CA ILE A 302 1.50 -4.09 -14.64
C ILE A 302 0.98 -4.80 -15.90
N GLU A 303 1.72 -5.79 -16.40
CA GLU A 303 1.34 -6.52 -17.60
C GLU A 303 0.03 -7.28 -17.38
N LEU A 304 -0.15 -7.97 -16.26
CA LEU A 304 -1.37 -8.72 -15.95
C LEU A 304 -2.60 -7.81 -15.92
N LEU A 305 -2.54 -6.66 -15.25
CA LEU A 305 -3.66 -5.73 -15.18
C LEU A 305 -4.02 -5.17 -16.56
N ILE A 306 -3.03 -4.79 -17.38
CA ILE A 306 -3.26 -4.29 -18.74
C ILE A 306 -3.95 -5.37 -19.58
N ARG A 307 -3.42 -6.60 -19.60
CA ARG A 307 -4.00 -7.71 -20.37
C ARG A 307 -5.42 -8.05 -19.89
N THR A 308 -5.65 -8.04 -18.59
CA THR A 308 -6.96 -8.31 -18.02
C THR A 308 -7.99 -7.25 -18.42
N ILE A 309 -7.64 -5.96 -18.36
CA ILE A 309 -8.54 -4.86 -18.75
C ILE A 309 -8.84 -4.90 -20.25
N LEU A 310 -7.85 -5.16 -21.09
CA LEU A 310 -8.05 -5.34 -22.54
C LEU A 310 -8.91 -6.58 -22.85
N LYS A 311 -8.73 -7.68 -22.13
CA LYS A 311 -9.56 -8.89 -22.24
C LYS A 311 -11.01 -8.62 -21.84
N LEU A 312 -11.24 -7.87 -20.76
CA LEU A 312 -12.57 -7.39 -20.36
C LEU A 312 -13.22 -6.53 -21.44
N SER A 313 -12.45 -5.69 -22.13
CA SER A 313 -12.94 -4.84 -23.22
C SER A 313 -13.29 -5.63 -24.49
N SER A 314 -12.76 -6.83 -24.68
CA SER A 314 -12.99 -7.69 -25.86
C SER A 314 -14.15 -8.67 -25.71
N LYS A 315 -14.54 -9.01 -24.48
CA LYS A 315 -15.62 -9.98 -24.15
C LYS A 315 -16.94 -9.27 -23.89
N ASP A 316 -18.05 -10.02 -23.96
CA ASP A 316 -19.36 -9.58 -23.42
C ASP A 316 -19.24 -9.48 -21.90
N VAL A 317 -18.85 -8.33 -21.41
CA VAL A 317 -18.54 -8.04 -20.01
C VAL A 317 -19.75 -8.28 -19.10
N TYR A 318 -20.96 -8.21 -19.65
CA TYR A 318 -22.22 -8.44 -18.93
C TYR A 318 -22.38 -9.85 -18.34
N LYS A 319 -21.57 -10.83 -18.77
CA LYS A 319 -21.56 -12.19 -18.18
C LYS A 319 -20.88 -12.30 -16.83
N LEU A 320 -20.16 -11.25 -16.40
CA LEU A 320 -19.61 -11.15 -15.05
C LEU A 320 -20.65 -10.59 -14.04
N HIS A 321 -21.82 -10.15 -14.51
CA HIS A 321 -22.92 -9.77 -13.65
C HIS A 321 -23.65 -11.02 -13.11
N ILE A 322 -24.11 -10.88 -11.86
CA ILE A 322 -24.93 -11.84 -11.14
C ILE A 322 -25.94 -12.45 -12.12
N LYS A 323 -25.92 -13.77 -12.23
CA LYS A 323 -27.02 -14.49 -12.87
C LYS A 323 -28.24 -14.23 -12.01
N ASP A 324 -29.27 -13.68 -12.62
CA ASP A 324 -30.61 -13.57 -12.03
C ASP A 324 -31.08 -14.94 -11.48
#